data_1ba92a4924bdd1c443b03d062cb07986
#
_entry.id   1ba92a4924bdd1c443b03d062cb07986
#
_cell.length_a   1.000
_cell.length_b   1.000
_cell.length_c   1.000
_cell.angle_alpha   90.00
_cell.angle_beta   90.00
_cell.angle_gamma   90.00
#
_symmetry.space_group_name_H-M   'P 1'
#
loop_
_entity.id
_entity.type
_entity.pdbx_description
1 polymer ?
#
loop_
_entity_poly.entity_id
_entity_poly.type
_entity_poly.pdbx_seq_one_letter_code
_entity_poly.pdbx_strand_id
1 'polypeptide(L)'
;HFATMKDGAIVSNTGHYDCEIDVVALENLSTSVRTIRKDNEEFTLANGNKIHLLARGRLVNLAAAEGHPSEVMDMSFANQFLSLCRLAAEAKDMDNNVYDITVEQDQNLATTKLATIGVSIDTLTTDQIEYKDDYTAGT
;
A
#
# COMPACT_ATOMS: atom_id res chain seq x y z
N HIS A 1 4.86 -24.68 3.08
CA HIS A 1 5.26 -23.65 4.06
C HIS A 1 4.45 -23.77 5.36
N PHE A 2 3.13 -23.96 5.30
CA PHE A 2 2.28 -24.05 6.49
C PHE A 2 2.75 -25.10 7.50
N ALA A 3 3.14 -26.29 7.03
CA ALA A 3 3.58 -27.39 7.89
C ALA A 3 4.84 -27.06 8.71
N THR A 4 5.64 -26.07 8.29
CA THR A 4 6.91 -25.67 8.93
C THR A 4 6.81 -24.33 9.68
N MET A 5 5.66 -23.66 9.62
CA MET A 5 5.44 -22.43 10.37
C MET A 5 5.41 -22.71 11.87
N LYS A 6 5.90 -21.75 12.64
CA LYS A 6 5.83 -21.81 14.11
C LYS A 6 4.40 -21.70 14.61
N ASP A 7 4.15 -22.25 15.79
CA ASP A 7 2.86 -22.08 16.47
C ASP A 7 2.52 -20.61 16.67
N GLY A 8 1.25 -20.25 16.41
CA GLY A 8 0.76 -18.89 16.49
C GLY A 8 1.16 -17.99 15.31
N ALA A 9 1.69 -18.53 14.21
CA ALA A 9 2.00 -17.74 13.03
C ALA A 9 0.77 -17.02 12.48
N ILE A 10 0.95 -15.75 12.11
CA ILE A 10 -0.10 -14.93 11.46
C ILE A 10 0.23 -14.82 9.98
N VAL A 11 -0.74 -15.16 9.14
CA VAL A 11 -0.65 -15.14 7.69
C VAL A 11 -1.67 -14.15 7.14
N SER A 12 -1.23 -13.26 6.26
CA SER A 12 -2.10 -12.28 5.60
C SER A 12 -1.57 -11.96 4.21
N ASN A 13 -2.44 -11.46 3.35
CA ASN A 13 -2.11 -11.02 2.00
C ASN A 13 -2.29 -9.51 1.87
N THR A 14 -1.35 -8.85 1.19
CA THR A 14 -1.44 -7.45 0.77
C THR A 14 -1.55 -7.30 -0.76
N GLY A 15 -1.54 -8.41 -1.49
CA GLY A 15 -1.84 -8.46 -2.92
C GLY A 15 -3.34 -8.35 -3.19
N HIS A 16 -3.69 -8.04 -4.43
CA HIS A 16 -5.08 -7.82 -4.82
C HIS A 16 -5.90 -9.12 -4.87
N TYR A 17 -5.24 -10.23 -5.24
CA TYR A 17 -5.88 -11.55 -5.38
C TYR A 17 -5.51 -12.48 -4.22
N ASP A 18 -6.44 -13.31 -3.82
CA ASP A 18 -6.28 -14.30 -2.75
C ASP A 18 -5.47 -15.55 -3.15
N CYS A 19 -5.09 -15.68 -4.41
CA CYS A 19 -4.36 -16.83 -4.94
C CYS A 19 -2.92 -16.97 -4.40
N GLU A 20 -2.39 -15.96 -3.71
CA GLU A 20 -1.05 -16.02 -3.11
C GLU A 20 -1.01 -16.89 -1.84
N ILE A 21 -2.16 -17.14 -1.21
CA ILE A 21 -2.30 -18.00 -0.03
C ILE A 21 -3.22 -19.14 -0.41
N ASP A 22 -2.68 -20.36 -0.46
CA ASP A 22 -3.48 -21.56 -0.74
C ASP A 22 -4.31 -21.94 0.49
N VAL A 23 -5.46 -21.29 0.63
CA VAL A 23 -6.40 -21.50 1.75
C VAL A 23 -6.94 -22.93 1.75
N VAL A 24 -7.16 -23.53 0.57
CA VAL A 24 -7.66 -24.90 0.44
C VAL A 24 -6.61 -25.89 0.98
N ALA A 25 -5.34 -25.69 0.65
CA ALA A 25 -4.27 -26.51 1.22
C ALA A 25 -4.16 -26.34 2.73
N LEU A 26 -4.34 -25.13 3.27
CA LEU A 26 -4.34 -24.88 4.71
C LEU A 26 -5.51 -25.57 5.39
N GLU A 27 -6.71 -25.52 4.82
CA GLU A 27 -7.88 -26.25 5.30
C GLU A 27 -7.64 -27.77 5.34
N ASN A 28 -7.08 -28.34 4.27
CA ASN A 28 -6.78 -29.77 4.17
C ASN A 28 -5.69 -30.23 5.15
N LEU A 29 -4.75 -29.38 5.53
CA LEU A 29 -3.71 -29.67 6.52
C LEU A 29 -4.22 -29.52 7.97
N SER A 30 -5.39 -28.94 8.16
CA SER A 30 -5.91 -28.58 9.46
C SER A 30 -6.86 -29.66 10.01
N THR A 31 -6.77 -29.93 11.30
CA THR A 31 -7.69 -30.79 12.03
C THR A 31 -8.93 -30.05 12.51
N SER A 32 -8.83 -28.76 12.69
CA SER A 32 -9.94 -27.88 13.04
C SER A 32 -9.69 -26.43 12.60
N VAL A 33 -10.80 -25.74 12.35
CA VAL A 33 -10.80 -24.30 12.02
C VAL A 33 -11.83 -23.62 12.91
N ARG A 34 -11.46 -22.49 13.51
CA ARG A 34 -12.40 -21.67 14.28
C ARG A 34 -12.20 -20.18 14.01
N THR A 35 -13.28 -19.45 13.98
CA THR A 35 -13.25 -17.99 13.92
C THR A 35 -12.92 -17.43 15.31
N ILE A 36 -11.81 -16.71 15.43
CA ILE A 36 -11.40 -16.02 16.68
C ILE A 36 -12.15 -14.70 16.80
N ARG A 37 -12.22 -13.96 15.71
CA ARG A 37 -12.97 -12.71 15.54
C ARG A 37 -13.24 -12.51 14.06
N LYS A 38 -14.04 -11.50 13.72
CA LYS A 38 -14.26 -11.11 12.33
C LYS A 38 -12.91 -11.01 11.59
N ASP A 39 -12.85 -11.63 10.41
CA ASP A 39 -11.68 -11.65 9.51
C ASP A 39 -10.39 -12.23 10.13
N ASN A 40 -10.49 -13.06 11.19
CA ASN A 40 -9.39 -13.81 11.78
C ASN A 40 -9.84 -15.24 12.10
N GLU A 41 -9.32 -16.21 11.36
CA GLU A 41 -9.56 -17.64 11.56
C GLU A 41 -8.28 -18.34 12.08
N GLU A 42 -8.44 -19.19 13.07
CA GLU A 42 -7.37 -20.03 13.61
C GLU A 42 -7.52 -21.45 13.03
N PHE A 43 -6.46 -21.89 12.38
CA PHE A 43 -6.31 -23.23 11.81
C PHE A 43 -5.41 -24.06 12.71
N THR A 44 -5.88 -25.17 13.25
CA THR A 44 -5.07 -26.09 14.03
C THR A 44 -4.58 -27.22 13.14
N LEU A 45 -3.27 -27.33 12.96
CA LEU A 45 -2.63 -28.37 12.15
C LEU A 45 -2.56 -29.72 12.90
N ALA A 46 -2.29 -30.81 12.17
CA ALA A 46 -2.18 -32.16 12.75
C ALA A 46 -1.06 -32.28 13.81
N ASN A 47 -0.01 -31.44 13.73
CA ASN A 47 1.07 -31.38 14.73
C ASN A 47 0.71 -30.56 15.98
N GLY A 48 -0.50 -29.99 16.04
CA GLY A 48 -0.99 -29.14 17.12
C GLY A 48 -0.66 -27.66 16.97
N ASN A 49 0.17 -27.27 16.02
CA ASN A 49 0.46 -25.87 15.75
C ASN A 49 -0.77 -25.12 15.24
N LYS A 50 -0.86 -23.87 15.56
CA LYS A 50 -1.93 -22.97 15.16
C LYS A 50 -1.43 -21.93 14.18
N ILE A 51 -2.21 -21.70 13.13
CA ILE A 51 -1.97 -20.62 12.15
C ILE A 51 -3.20 -19.71 12.15
N HIS A 52 -2.97 -18.42 12.23
CA HIS A 52 -4.01 -17.40 12.12
C HIS A 52 -4.02 -16.84 10.71
N LEU A 53 -5.13 -17.03 9.98
CA LEU A 53 -5.32 -16.46 8.65
C LEU A 53 -6.21 -15.24 8.74
N LEU A 54 -5.69 -14.10 8.25
CA LEU A 54 -6.46 -12.86 8.19
C LEU A 54 -7.18 -12.72 6.85
N ALA A 55 -8.42 -12.24 6.90
CA ALA A 55 -9.26 -11.91 5.74
C ALA A 55 -9.39 -13.05 4.71
N ARG A 56 -9.16 -14.32 5.12
CA ARG A 56 -9.14 -15.50 4.22
C ARG A 56 -8.21 -15.31 3.00
N GLY A 57 -7.05 -14.70 3.19
CA GLY A 57 -6.09 -14.48 2.13
C GLY A 57 -6.43 -13.33 1.17
N ARG A 58 -7.54 -12.62 1.37
CA ARG A 58 -7.88 -11.42 0.59
C ARG A 58 -7.02 -10.24 1.04
N LEU A 59 -7.02 -9.17 0.25
CA LEU A 59 -6.31 -7.92 0.54
C LEU A 59 -6.69 -7.37 1.92
N VAL A 60 -5.80 -7.56 2.90
CA VAL A 60 -6.10 -7.41 4.34
C VAL A 60 -6.53 -6.01 4.73
N ASN A 61 -5.92 -4.98 4.15
CA ASN A 61 -6.22 -3.58 4.46
C ASN A 61 -7.61 -3.14 4.00
N LEU A 62 -8.20 -3.81 3.01
CA LEU A 62 -9.56 -3.53 2.54
C LEU A 62 -10.58 -4.50 3.13
N ALA A 63 -10.22 -5.79 3.28
CA ALA A 63 -11.14 -6.81 3.75
C ALA A 63 -11.28 -6.84 5.27
N ALA A 64 -10.21 -6.53 6.02
CA ALA A 64 -10.16 -6.63 7.48
C ALA A 64 -9.78 -5.31 8.18
N ALA A 65 -9.64 -4.21 7.44
CA ALA A 65 -9.37 -2.87 7.95
C ALA A 65 -10.14 -1.82 7.14
N GLU A 66 -9.90 -0.55 7.43
CA GLU A 66 -10.65 0.58 6.85
C GLU A 66 -10.05 1.12 5.55
N GLY A 67 -8.92 0.53 5.10
CA GLY A 67 -8.18 1.03 3.93
C GLY A 67 -7.38 2.29 4.25
N HIS A 68 -7.16 3.12 3.23
CA HIS A 68 -6.44 4.38 3.39
C HIS A 68 -7.36 5.51 3.88
N PRO A 69 -6.86 6.43 4.70
CA PRO A 69 -7.60 7.63 5.08
C PRO A 69 -8.00 8.46 3.86
N SER A 70 -9.12 9.17 3.96
CA SER A 70 -9.66 10.02 2.88
C SER A 70 -8.66 11.08 2.43
N GLU A 71 -7.89 11.64 3.36
CA GLU A 71 -6.87 12.66 3.09
C GLU A 71 -5.74 12.13 2.20
N VAL A 72 -5.37 10.87 2.35
CA VAL A 72 -4.37 10.20 1.49
C VAL A 72 -4.94 9.93 0.12
N MET A 73 -6.19 9.40 0.06
CA MET A 73 -6.84 9.09 -1.21
C MET A 73 -7.19 10.34 -2.02
N ASP A 74 -7.47 11.46 -1.36
CA ASP A 74 -7.65 12.76 -2.00
C ASP A 74 -6.46 13.15 -2.87
N MET A 75 -5.24 13.01 -2.36
CA MET A 75 -4.00 13.25 -3.10
C MET A 75 -3.87 12.33 -4.33
N SER A 76 -4.16 11.05 -4.14
CA SER A 76 -4.10 10.06 -5.22
C SER A 76 -5.12 10.34 -6.32
N PHE A 77 -6.37 10.64 -5.96
CA PHE A 77 -7.42 10.96 -6.92
C PHE A 77 -7.20 12.29 -7.63
N ALA A 78 -6.67 13.29 -6.94
CA ALA A 78 -6.32 14.56 -7.56
C ALA A 78 -5.22 14.39 -8.62
N ASN A 79 -4.17 13.60 -8.35
CA ASN A 79 -3.14 13.27 -9.34
C ASN A 79 -3.72 12.49 -10.52
N GLN A 80 -4.63 11.55 -10.28
CA GLN A 80 -5.34 10.83 -11.35
C GLN A 80 -6.15 11.79 -12.22
N PHE A 81 -6.91 12.69 -11.60
CA PHE A 81 -7.71 13.69 -12.31
C PHE A 81 -6.83 14.61 -13.18
N LEU A 82 -5.74 15.14 -12.63
CA LEU A 82 -4.81 15.99 -13.38
C LEU A 82 -4.16 15.24 -14.55
N SER A 83 -3.83 13.97 -14.36
CA SER A 83 -3.30 13.11 -15.42
C SER A 83 -4.34 12.88 -16.54
N LEU A 84 -5.62 12.70 -16.20
CA LEU A 84 -6.70 12.61 -17.19
C LEU A 84 -6.87 13.93 -17.95
N CYS A 85 -6.76 15.08 -17.27
CA CYS A 85 -6.80 16.39 -17.94
C CYS A 85 -5.65 16.54 -18.92
N ARG A 86 -4.44 16.12 -18.54
CA ARG A 86 -3.27 16.12 -19.43
C ARG A 86 -3.49 15.24 -20.65
N LEU A 87 -3.97 14.01 -20.45
CA LEU A 87 -4.29 13.12 -21.57
C LEU A 87 -5.36 13.70 -22.50
N ALA A 88 -6.40 14.31 -21.96
CA ALA A 88 -7.43 14.97 -22.77
C ALA A 88 -6.89 16.11 -23.64
N ALA A 89 -5.86 16.82 -23.16
CA ALA A 89 -5.26 17.92 -23.88
C ALA A 89 -4.17 17.49 -24.88
N GLU A 90 -3.34 16.54 -24.50
CA GLU A 90 -2.04 16.26 -25.13
C GLU A 90 -1.95 14.89 -25.82
N ALA A 91 -2.87 13.95 -25.55
CA ALA A 91 -2.72 12.54 -25.97
C ALA A 91 -2.52 12.35 -27.49
N LYS A 92 -3.05 13.24 -28.33
CA LYS A 92 -2.88 13.18 -29.79
C LYS A 92 -1.43 13.46 -30.25
N ASP A 93 -0.65 14.14 -29.41
CA ASP A 93 0.73 14.52 -29.66
C ASP A 93 1.73 13.66 -28.85
N MET A 94 1.20 12.68 -28.09
CA MET A 94 2.01 11.76 -27.26
C MET A 94 2.27 10.43 -27.99
N ASP A 95 3.47 9.90 -27.85
CA ASP A 95 3.81 8.56 -28.33
C ASP A 95 3.16 7.47 -27.45
N ASN A 96 3.07 6.25 -27.98
CA ASN A 96 2.63 5.09 -27.22
C ASN A 96 3.73 4.67 -26.21
N ASN A 97 3.70 5.29 -25.04
CA ASN A 97 4.69 5.08 -23.99
C ASN A 97 4.04 5.18 -22.60
N VAL A 98 4.81 4.84 -21.57
CA VAL A 98 4.45 5.11 -20.17
C VAL A 98 5.04 6.47 -19.80
N TYR A 99 4.19 7.33 -19.25
CA TYR A 99 4.57 8.68 -18.81
C TYR A 99 4.35 8.82 -17.33
N ASP A 100 5.36 9.27 -16.62
CA ASP A 100 5.23 9.63 -15.22
C ASP A 100 4.49 10.97 -15.06
N ILE A 101 3.90 11.17 -13.90
CA ILE A 101 3.45 12.52 -13.50
C ILE A 101 4.67 13.43 -13.39
N THR A 102 4.51 14.68 -13.77
CA THR A 102 5.62 15.64 -13.67
C THR A 102 5.88 16.01 -12.20
N VAL A 103 7.15 16.26 -11.87
CA VAL A 103 7.54 16.75 -10.54
C VAL A 103 6.78 18.04 -10.19
N GLU A 104 6.57 18.91 -11.17
CA GLU A 104 5.80 20.13 -10.99
C GLU A 104 4.33 19.86 -10.62
N GLN A 105 3.66 18.93 -11.31
CA GLN A 105 2.28 18.55 -10.99
C GLN A 105 2.19 18.03 -9.55
N ASP A 106 3.09 17.14 -9.16
CA ASP A 106 3.09 16.53 -7.83
C ASP A 106 3.35 17.56 -6.72
N GLN A 107 4.34 18.43 -6.91
CA GLN A 107 4.66 19.50 -5.97
C GLN A 107 3.53 20.54 -5.84
N ASN A 108 2.91 20.93 -6.94
CA ASN A 108 1.80 21.88 -6.93
C ASN A 108 0.58 21.29 -6.19
N LEU A 109 0.29 20.02 -6.43
CA LEU A 109 -0.77 19.32 -5.71
C LEU A 109 -0.48 19.23 -4.21
N ALA A 110 0.73 18.83 -3.83
CA ALA A 110 1.15 18.75 -2.44
C ALA A 110 1.05 20.10 -1.73
N THR A 111 1.55 21.17 -2.37
CA THR A 111 1.47 22.54 -1.84
C THR A 111 0.02 22.99 -1.67
N THR A 112 -0.83 22.71 -2.67
CA THR A 112 -2.26 23.03 -2.60
C THR A 112 -2.93 22.29 -1.44
N LYS A 113 -2.65 20.99 -1.26
CA LYS A 113 -3.19 20.21 -0.16
C LYS A 113 -2.76 20.77 1.20
N LEU A 114 -1.49 21.08 1.37
CA LEU A 114 -0.98 21.69 2.61
C LEU A 114 -1.69 23.02 2.92
N ALA A 115 -1.89 23.86 1.92
CA ALA A 115 -2.62 25.12 2.10
C ALA A 115 -4.06 24.89 2.56
N THR A 116 -4.75 23.85 2.08
CA THR A 116 -6.13 23.53 2.49
C THR A 116 -6.25 23.13 3.96
N ILE A 117 -5.19 22.60 4.55
CA ILE A 117 -5.13 22.19 5.97
C ILE A 117 -4.39 23.22 6.84
N GLY A 118 -4.05 24.38 6.27
CA GLY A 118 -3.41 25.48 7.01
C GLY A 118 -1.93 25.23 7.36
N VAL A 119 -1.26 24.34 6.61
CA VAL A 119 0.16 24.01 6.80
C VAL A 119 0.97 24.66 5.69
N SER A 120 2.12 25.22 6.03
CA SER A 120 3.14 25.67 5.09
C SER A 120 4.47 24.97 5.36
N ILE A 121 5.26 24.77 4.31
CA ILE A 121 6.63 24.24 4.41
C ILE A 121 7.63 25.37 4.10
N ASP A 122 8.80 25.26 4.69
CA ASP A 122 9.89 26.19 4.45
C ASP A 122 10.41 26.11 3.01
N THR A 123 10.99 27.21 2.54
CA THR A 123 11.78 27.21 1.31
C THR A 123 13.23 26.95 1.67
N LEU A 124 13.82 25.91 1.06
CA LEU A 124 15.22 25.59 1.29
C LEU A 124 16.13 26.75 0.83
N THR A 125 17.17 27.02 1.62
CA THR A 125 18.25 27.91 1.22
C THR A 125 19.13 27.23 0.16
N THR A 126 19.96 28.05 -0.54
CA THR A 126 20.92 27.52 -1.53
C THR A 126 21.83 26.46 -0.90
N ASP A 127 22.38 26.75 0.29
CA ASP A 127 23.26 25.83 1.00
C ASP A 127 22.57 24.51 1.35
N GLN A 128 21.28 24.54 1.73
CA GLN A 128 20.50 23.34 2.01
C GLN A 128 20.22 22.52 0.74
N ILE A 129 20.03 23.17 -0.40
CA ILE A 129 19.84 22.51 -1.69
C ILE A 129 21.14 21.83 -2.12
N GLU A 130 22.27 22.54 -2.04
CA GLU A 130 23.58 21.99 -2.37
C GLU A 130 23.98 20.83 -1.46
N TYR A 131 23.74 20.96 -0.16
CA TYR A 131 24.00 19.87 0.82
C TYR A 131 23.23 18.58 0.53
N LYS A 132 22.07 18.67 -0.06
CA LYS A 132 21.21 17.50 -0.35
C LYS A 132 21.90 16.48 -1.26
N ASP A 133 22.79 16.96 -2.15
CA ASP A 133 23.52 16.13 -3.11
C ASP A 133 25.03 16.05 -2.77
N ASP A 134 25.47 16.67 -1.68
CA ASP A 134 26.86 16.66 -1.25
C ASP A 134 27.13 15.55 -0.20
N TYR A 135 27.63 14.43 -0.69
CA TYR A 135 28.03 13.29 0.15
C TYR A 135 29.43 13.44 0.77
N THR A 136 30.11 14.56 0.56
CA THR A 136 31.47 14.81 1.07
C THR A 136 31.45 15.68 2.32
N ALA A 137 30.39 16.39 2.60
CA ALA A 137 30.19 17.24 3.77
C ALA A 137 29.71 16.42 4.97
N GLY A 138 30.56 15.64 5.57
CA GLY A 138 30.26 14.88 6.78
C GLY A 138 31.53 14.46 7.50
N THR A 139 31.51 14.53 8.84
CA THR A 139 32.56 13.97 9.72
C THR A 139 32.41 12.49 9.89
#